data_0417019d4492d4f79e870a9b9e057e9f
#
_entry.id   0417019d4492d4f79e870a9b9e057e9f
#
_cell.length_a   1.000
_cell.length_b   1.000
_cell.length_c   1.000
_cell.angle_alpha   90.00
_cell.angle_beta   90.00
_cell.angle_gamma   90.00
#
_symmetry.space_group_name_H-M   'P 1'
#
loop_
_entity.id
_entity.type
_entity.pdbx_description
1 polymer ?
#
loop_
_entity_poly.entity_id
_entity_poly.type
_entity_poly.pdbx_seq_one_letter_code
_entity_poly.pdbx_strand_id
1 'polypeptide(L)'
;MIIHLIKFLFLSLIFSTRFFNENLDITLDNNRSCAQRPNLENTLISPSGNFLIHYDNTYEDIAEYAYQVAIAADSSRKVIVDSMEFRTHVQDSDNVYDIYIKDLCDGCYGYNCLENELGVTWIVVEDNFIGSNYITSGLDAMKITVAHEYFHAIQTAYVPYSIYNKFFYELSSMWIEDIVYPEIDDYVYFSQSADEYFENPELNMNEYNGYGLGLYGHYMNYEFGDSIMQRLWNGYASLEIDSIDDQSVFNIIDSVLSNEAFEYNSSFTETWLDFNTKNLFNGISQINNNLYYYDDQKFFNPINSEPIQIQTTGTTNVDLFLNNRSVQIDSFEPESLLSLNIVSNLDSNYMSGNFALISNFSEVQNIKNSFNSYIIDENDIFHTVYISNLNNAQDSIKLYSNPIDLNFSNQIYVYPNPSASDLKTTILFSSGIKSNNILLKIYNLNGNILKKINLGSINYTTNDYNEI
;
A
#
# COMPACT_ATOMS: atom_id res chain seq x y z
N MET A 1 -33.08 -18.72 0.78
CA MET A 1 -32.73 -17.36 1.25
C MET A 1 -32.27 -17.29 2.70
N ILE A 2 -32.46 -18.26 3.54
CA ILE A 2 -31.99 -18.27 4.94
C ILE A 2 -30.63 -18.96 5.13
N ILE A 3 -30.23 -19.83 4.20
CA ILE A 3 -28.97 -20.60 4.29
C ILE A 3 -27.73 -19.78 3.81
N HIS A 4 -27.93 -18.75 3.02
CA HIS A 4 -26.84 -17.87 2.60
C HIS A 4 -26.50 -16.78 3.64
N LEU A 5 -27.47 -16.37 4.45
CA LEU A 5 -27.23 -15.39 5.51
C LEU A 5 -26.41 -15.95 6.68
N ILE A 6 -26.50 -17.26 6.93
CA ILE A 6 -25.76 -17.93 8.02
C ILE A 6 -24.30 -18.16 7.64
N LYS A 7 -23.96 -18.32 6.36
CA LYS A 7 -22.57 -18.41 5.91
C LYS A 7 -21.82 -17.05 5.95
N PHE A 8 -22.51 -15.96 5.72
CA PHE A 8 -21.93 -14.61 5.82
C PHE A 8 -21.68 -14.20 7.28
N LEU A 9 -22.54 -14.59 8.20
CA LEU A 9 -22.37 -14.30 9.63
C LEU A 9 -21.28 -15.16 10.31
N PHE A 10 -20.91 -16.32 9.73
CA PHE A 10 -19.81 -17.14 10.24
C PHE A 10 -18.44 -16.76 9.65
N LEU A 11 -18.38 -16.15 8.45
CA LEU A 11 -17.12 -15.65 7.89
C LEU A 11 -16.69 -14.32 8.53
N SER A 12 -17.62 -13.47 8.97
CA SER A 12 -17.28 -12.22 9.65
C SER A 12 -16.80 -12.41 11.11
N LEU A 13 -16.89 -13.62 11.66
CA LEU A 13 -16.43 -13.94 13.01
C LEU A 13 -15.06 -14.64 13.05
N ILE A 14 -14.47 -14.94 11.91
CA ILE A 14 -13.18 -15.66 11.82
C ILE A 14 -12.01 -14.73 11.48
N PHE A 15 -12.23 -13.48 11.05
CA PHE A 15 -11.21 -12.58 10.52
C PHE A 15 -10.84 -11.40 11.42
N SER A 16 -11.06 -11.49 12.71
CA SER A 16 -10.65 -10.43 13.64
C SER A 16 -9.86 -11.02 14.78
N THR A 17 -8.66 -11.54 14.53
CA THR A 17 -7.91 -12.19 15.60
C THR A 17 -6.39 -12.07 15.56
N ARG A 18 -5.78 -11.01 15.15
CA ARG A 18 -4.86 -10.35 16.06
C ARG A 18 -5.81 -9.62 16.96
N PHE A 19 -6.17 -10.22 18.09
CA PHE A 19 -7.18 -9.68 18.95
C PHE A 19 -6.75 -8.27 19.30
N PHE A 20 -7.33 -7.30 18.59
CA PHE A 20 -7.72 -6.10 19.27
C PHE A 20 -8.74 -6.48 20.34
N ASN A 21 -8.27 -7.18 21.34
CA ASN A 21 -8.71 -6.77 22.63
C ASN A 21 -8.22 -5.33 22.70
N GLU A 22 -9.11 -4.34 22.63
CA GLU A 22 -8.83 -2.93 22.91
C GLU A 22 -8.04 -2.75 24.23
N ASN A 23 -7.69 -3.81 24.87
CA ASN A 23 -7.00 -4.02 26.12
C ASN A 23 -5.63 -4.69 26.02
N LEU A 24 -5.14 -5.14 24.85
CA LEU A 24 -3.77 -5.68 24.66
C LEU A 24 -2.91 -4.82 23.75
N ASP A 25 -3.51 -3.82 23.23
CA ASP A 25 -2.82 -2.73 22.58
C ASP A 25 -1.71 -2.18 23.47
N ILE A 26 -0.59 -1.75 22.92
CA ILE A 26 0.39 -0.89 23.60
C ILE A 26 -0.36 0.34 24.12
N THR A 27 -1.40 0.14 24.85
CA THR A 27 -2.16 1.18 25.45
C THR A 27 -1.44 1.55 26.71
N LEU A 28 -1.03 2.77 26.74
CA LEU A 28 -1.10 3.62 27.91
C LEU A 28 -2.55 3.63 28.48
N ASP A 29 -3.16 2.46 28.64
CA ASP A 29 -4.20 2.33 29.62
C ASP A 29 -3.51 2.41 30.98
N ASN A 30 -3.71 3.51 31.67
CA ASN A 30 -3.17 3.80 33.00
C ASN A 30 -3.42 2.70 34.04
N ASN A 31 -4.08 1.60 33.67
CA ASN A 31 -4.40 0.45 34.51
C ASN A 31 -3.71 -0.86 34.10
N ARG A 32 -2.94 -0.91 33.00
CA ARG A 32 -2.13 -2.07 32.60
C ARG A 32 -0.67 -1.65 32.45
N SER A 33 -0.07 -1.26 33.56
CA SER A 33 1.37 -1.07 33.56
C SER A 33 2.02 -2.43 33.28
N CYS A 34 2.83 -2.56 32.25
CA CYS A 34 3.86 -3.59 32.11
C CYS A 34 4.91 -3.41 33.24
N ALA A 35 4.44 -3.11 34.43
CA ALA A 35 5.21 -2.63 35.56
C ALA A 35 6.14 -3.68 36.13
N GLN A 36 5.98 -4.93 35.79
CA GLN A 36 6.83 -6.01 36.27
C GLN A 36 7.15 -6.99 35.16
N ARG A 37 8.44 -7.17 34.91
CA ARG A 37 8.95 -8.23 34.04
C ARG A 37 8.52 -9.59 34.60
N PRO A 38 8.07 -10.55 33.77
CA PRO A 38 7.74 -11.90 34.22
C PRO A 38 8.94 -12.57 34.88
N ASN A 39 8.70 -13.28 36.00
CA ASN A 39 9.75 -14.08 36.63
C ASN A 39 9.60 -15.53 36.19
N LEU A 40 10.43 -15.97 35.21
CA LEU A 40 10.45 -17.31 34.65
C LEU A 40 11.68 -18.10 35.13
N GLU A 41 11.59 -19.43 35.11
CA GLU A 41 12.58 -20.31 35.77
C GLU A 41 13.92 -20.39 35.03
N ASN A 42 13.90 -20.28 33.71
CA ASN A 42 15.06 -20.50 32.86
C ASN A 42 15.39 -19.26 32.05
N THR A 43 16.66 -19.16 31.69
CA THR A 43 17.16 -18.14 30.78
C THR A 43 18.13 -18.73 29.77
N LEU A 44 18.18 -18.15 28.58
CA LEU A 44 19.11 -18.48 27.52
C LEU A 44 19.62 -17.20 26.86
N ILE A 45 20.94 -17.03 26.81
CA ILE A 45 21.56 -15.91 26.07
C ILE A 45 21.61 -16.23 24.57
N SER A 46 21.30 -15.26 23.72
CA SER A 46 21.41 -15.44 22.28
C SER A 46 22.84 -15.63 21.81
N PRO A 47 23.09 -16.26 20.64
CA PRO A 47 24.44 -16.44 20.11
C PRO A 47 25.24 -15.15 19.95
N SER A 48 24.59 -14.03 19.65
CA SER A 48 25.24 -12.71 19.58
C SER A 48 25.56 -12.09 20.95
N GLY A 49 24.89 -12.58 22.01
CA GLY A 49 24.94 -12.01 23.36
C GLY A 49 24.07 -10.77 23.56
N ASN A 50 23.26 -10.37 22.58
CA ASN A 50 22.45 -9.16 22.66
C ASN A 50 21.07 -9.39 23.30
N PHE A 51 20.59 -10.64 23.39
CA PHE A 51 19.25 -10.97 23.87
C PHE A 51 19.32 -12.02 24.98
N LEU A 52 18.48 -11.84 26.00
CA LEU A 52 18.23 -12.82 27.05
C LEU A 52 16.81 -13.34 26.95
N ILE A 53 16.67 -14.62 26.67
CA ILE A 53 15.38 -15.30 26.47
C ILE A 53 14.99 -15.95 27.77
N HIS A 54 13.83 -15.60 28.32
CA HIS A 54 13.25 -16.15 29.54
C HIS A 54 12.13 -17.12 29.21
N TYR A 55 12.08 -18.27 29.87
CA TYR A 55 11.04 -19.27 29.64
C TYR A 55 10.84 -20.20 30.83
N ASP A 56 9.68 -20.81 30.95
CA ASP A 56 9.39 -21.89 31.89
C ASP A 56 9.40 -23.23 31.17
N ASN A 57 9.55 -24.33 31.94
CA ASN A 57 9.50 -25.69 31.39
C ASN A 57 8.04 -26.14 31.18
N THR A 58 7.35 -25.53 30.24
CA THR A 58 5.93 -25.78 29.94
C THR A 58 5.70 -27.07 29.13
N TYR A 59 6.64 -27.43 28.27
CA TYR A 59 6.64 -28.68 27.47
C TYR A 59 8.07 -29.12 27.12
N GLU A 60 8.22 -30.34 26.58
CA GLU A 60 9.51 -31.02 26.41
C GLU A 60 10.52 -30.25 25.55
N ASP A 61 10.06 -29.62 24.46
CA ASP A 61 10.94 -28.97 23.47
C ASP A 61 11.03 -27.41 23.67
N ILE A 62 10.55 -26.87 24.78
CA ILE A 62 10.52 -25.40 25.01
C ILE A 62 11.93 -24.78 24.99
N ALA A 63 12.96 -25.52 25.42
CA ALA A 63 14.34 -25.01 25.39
C ALA A 63 14.88 -24.86 23.95
N GLU A 64 14.50 -25.77 23.04
CA GLU A 64 14.81 -25.65 21.63
C GLU A 64 14.02 -24.46 21.01
N TYR A 65 12.75 -24.33 21.35
CA TYR A 65 11.96 -23.18 20.93
C TYR A 65 12.57 -21.84 21.42
N ALA A 66 13.00 -21.75 22.68
CA ALA A 66 13.70 -20.59 23.21
C ALA A 66 15.00 -20.27 22.42
N TYR A 67 15.71 -21.30 21.96
CA TYR A 67 16.88 -21.12 21.10
C TYR A 67 16.48 -20.57 19.71
N GLN A 68 15.37 -21.02 19.13
CA GLN A 68 14.85 -20.47 17.87
C GLN A 68 14.42 -19.00 18.03
N VAL A 69 13.79 -18.62 19.13
CA VAL A 69 13.48 -17.21 19.47
C VAL A 69 14.77 -16.38 19.54
N ALA A 70 15.82 -16.90 20.18
CA ALA A 70 17.12 -16.23 20.26
C ALA A 70 17.75 -15.99 18.87
N ILE A 71 17.68 -16.99 17.97
CA ILE A 71 18.14 -16.87 16.58
C ILE A 71 17.30 -15.82 15.82
N ALA A 72 15.99 -15.84 16.00
CA ALA A 72 15.09 -14.86 15.36
C ALA A 72 15.40 -13.43 15.81
N ALA A 73 15.64 -13.21 17.10
CA ALA A 73 16.02 -11.92 17.64
C ALA A 73 17.37 -11.41 17.08
N ASP A 74 18.39 -12.29 17.05
CA ASP A 74 19.69 -11.95 16.46
C ASP A 74 19.56 -11.60 14.98
N SER A 75 18.73 -12.35 14.22
CA SER A 75 18.46 -12.08 12.79
C SER A 75 17.76 -10.76 12.59
N SER A 76 16.73 -10.46 13.39
CA SER A 76 16.01 -9.19 13.35
C SER A 76 16.94 -8.01 13.62
N ARG A 77 17.76 -8.10 14.69
CA ARG A 77 18.73 -7.06 15.00
C ARG A 77 19.74 -6.85 13.88
N LYS A 78 20.27 -7.93 13.32
CA LYS A 78 21.24 -7.88 12.24
C LYS A 78 20.70 -7.15 11.01
N VAL A 79 19.45 -7.41 10.63
CA VAL A 79 18.81 -6.72 9.49
C VAL A 79 18.51 -5.28 9.86
N ILE A 80 17.78 -5.04 10.94
CA ILE A 80 17.22 -3.74 11.26
C ILE A 80 18.32 -2.75 11.71
N VAL A 81 19.19 -3.17 12.62
CA VAL A 81 20.19 -2.28 13.21
C VAL A 81 21.48 -2.28 12.39
N ASP A 82 22.02 -3.47 12.07
CA ASP A 82 23.36 -3.55 11.51
C ASP A 82 23.36 -3.31 9.98
N SER A 83 22.27 -3.69 9.26
CA SER A 83 22.22 -3.52 7.81
C SER A 83 21.43 -2.29 7.37
N MET A 84 20.26 -2.01 8.00
CA MET A 84 19.43 -0.86 7.67
C MET A 84 19.78 0.40 8.47
N GLU A 85 20.70 0.30 9.43
CA GLU A 85 21.21 1.42 10.22
C GLU A 85 20.14 2.14 11.07
N PHE A 86 19.06 1.44 11.47
CA PHE A 86 18.16 1.95 12.50
C PHE A 86 18.90 2.08 13.84
N ARG A 87 18.43 2.96 14.73
CA ARG A 87 18.92 3.01 16.10
C ARG A 87 18.74 1.65 16.76
N THR A 88 19.59 1.30 17.72
CA THR A 88 19.30 0.17 18.60
C THR A 88 18.20 0.56 19.59
N HIS A 89 17.53 -0.43 20.17
CA HIS A 89 16.60 -0.22 21.30
C HIS A 89 17.26 0.54 22.45
N VAL A 90 16.46 1.16 23.30
CA VAL A 90 16.95 1.83 24.52
C VAL A 90 17.47 0.77 25.49
N GLN A 91 18.73 0.90 25.88
CA GLN A 91 19.38 -0.07 26.75
C GLN A 91 18.97 0.12 28.20
N ASP A 92 18.78 -0.98 28.91
CA ASP A 92 18.63 -0.98 30.35
C ASP A 92 19.99 -1.16 31.07
N SER A 93 19.96 -1.55 32.36
CA SER A 93 21.16 -1.54 33.21
C SER A 93 22.18 -2.62 32.85
N ASP A 94 21.80 -3.74 32.19
CA ASP A 94 22.70 -4.85 31.88
C ASP A 94 23.09 -4.94 30.41
N ASN A 95 22.49 -4.08 29.57
CA ASN A 95 22.71 -3.97 28.13
C ASN A 95 22.35 -5.24 27.32
N VAL A 96 21.47 -6.07 27.84
CA VAL A 96 20.93 -7.25 27.14
C VAL A 96 19.42 -7.09 27.04
N TYR A 97 18.87 -7.29 25.87
CA TYR A 97 17.43 -7.12 25.65
C TYR A 97 16.65 -8.35 26.06
N ASP A 98 15.63 -8.20 26.90
CA ASP A 98 14.84 -9.28 27.45
C ASP A 98 13.65 -9.68 26.58
N ILE A 99 13.52 -10.96 26.32
CA ILE A 99 12.39 -11.59 25.61
C ILE A 99 11.81 -12.68 26.50
N TYR A 100 10.51 -12.64 26.74
CA TYR A 100 9.78 -13.58 27.59
C TYR A 100 8.88 -14.47 26.73
N ILE A 101 9.00 -15.78 26.89
CA ILE A 101 8.14 -16.75 26.23
C ILE A 101 7.02 -17.13 27.17
N LYS A 102 5.77 -16.97 26.75
CA LYS A 102 4.60 -17.27 27.56
C LYS A 102 3.48 -17.85 26.71
N ASP A 103 2.70 -18.76 27.31
CA ASP A 103 1.41 -19.20 26.77
C ASP A 103 0.43 -17.99 26.84
N LEU A 104 0.07 -17.48 25.68
CA LEU A 104 -0.87 -16.38 25.49
C LEU A 104 -2.25 -16.92 25.08
N CYS A 105 -3.14 -16.05 24.64
CA CYS A 105 -4.44 -16.48 24.11
C CYS A 105 -4.32 -17.00 22.67
N ASP A 106 -5.18 -17.95 22.27
CA ASP A 106 -5.25 -18.41 20.87
C ASP A 106 -5.48 -17.23 19.89
N GLY A 107 -4.52 -16.98 19.01
CA GLY A 107 -4.45 -15.83 18.12
C GLY A 107 -3.69 -14.62 18.68
N CYS A 108 -3.16 -14.69 19.91
CA CYS A 108 -2.28 -13.66 20.46
C CYS A 108 -0.84 -13.96 20.09
N TYR A 109 -0.17 -13.11 19.32
CA TYR A 109 1.16 -13.33 18.81
C TYR A 109 2.25 -12.93 19.82
N GLY A 110 2.18 -11.72 20.31
CA GLY A 110 3.14 -11.14 21.24
C GLY A 110 2.75 -9.71 21.63
N TYR A 111 3.58 -9.07 22.41
CA TYR A 111 3.45 -7.65 22.72
C TYR A 111 4.75 -7.06 23.23
N ASN A 112 4.94 -5.76 22.97
CA ASN A 112 6.02 -4.96 23.52
C ASN A 112 5.56 -4.24 24.80
N CYS A 113 6.37 -4.26 25.83
CA CYS A 113 6.12 -3.57 27.10
C CYS A 113 7.05 -2.40 27.31
N LEU A 114 6.51 -1.20 27.40
CA LEU A 114 7.25 -0.01 27.83
C LEU A 114 7.42 -0.04 29.34
N GLU A 115 8.66 -0.07 29.82
CA GLU A 115 8.98 -0.12 31.25
C GLU A 115 9.05 1.26 31.92
N ASN A 116 9.50 2.24 31.15
CA ASN A 116 9.68 3.60 31.69
C ASN A 116 9.62 4.68 30.60
N GLU A 117 9.51 5.92 31.01
CA GLU A 117 9.42 7.09 30.12
C GLU A 117 10.67 7.33 29.27
N LEU A 118 11.78 6.64 29.53
CA LEU A 118 13.01 6.75 28.74
C LEU A 118 12.97 5.86 27.51
N GLY A 119 11.94 5.01 27.37
CA GLY A 119 11.79 4.13 26.22
C GLY A 119 12.41 2.74 26.39
N VAL A 120 12.81 2.35 27.61
CA VAL A 120 13.23 0.98 27.90
C VAL A 120 12.04 0.05 27.75
N THR A 121 12.22 -1.04 27.03
CA THR A 121 11.17 -2.03 26.76
C THR A 121 11.66 -3.45 26.95
N TRP A 122 10.72 -4.38 26.98
CA TRP A 122 10.92 -5.81 26.89
C TRP A 122 9.73 -6.42 26.14
N ILE A 123 9.88 -7.59 25.56
CA ILE A 123 8.81 -8.20 24.76
C ILE A 123 8.38 -9.55 25.30
N VAL A 124 7.13 -9.90 25.03
CA VAL A 124 6.58 -11.24 25.24
C VAL A 124 6.19 -11.83 23.89
N VAL A 125 6.51 -13.09 23.73
CA VAL A 125 6.21 -13.89 22.52
C VAL A 125 5.45 -15.14 22.94
N GLU A 126 4.45 -15.52 22.16
CA GLU A 126 3.69 -16.77 22.34
C GLU A 126 4.62 -17.98 22.33
N ASP A 127 4.30 -19.02 23.13
CA ASP A 127 5.19 -20.14 23.37
C ASP A 127 5.19 -21.23 22.29
N ASN A 128 4.19 -21.25 21.39
CA ASN A 128 4.10 -22.33 20.40
C ASN A 128 3.38 -21.97 19.08
N PHE A 129 2.53 -20.96 19.06
CA PHE A 129 1.68 -20.55 17.93
C PHE A 129 0.82 -21.69 17.38
N ILE A 130 0.30 -22.54 18.27
CA ILE A 130 -0.60 -23.64 17.93
C ILE A 130 -2.02 -23.26 18.30
N GLY A 131 -2.88 -23.08 17.29
CA GLY A 131 -4.27 -22.71 17.45
C GLY A 131 -4.98 -22.54 16.12
N SER A 132 -6.28 -22.27 16.18
CA SER A 132 -7.10 -22.04 14.98
C SER A 132 -7.20 -20.58 14.58
N ASN A 133 -6.73 -19.68 15.43
CA ASN A 133 -6.88 -18.24 15.24
C ASN A 133 -5.59 -17.55 14.76
N TYR A 134 -4.53 -18.31 14.50
CA TYR A 134 -3.31 -17.78 13.88
C TYR A 134 -3.43 -17.83 12.35
N ILE A 135 -3.11 -16.74 11.68
CA ILE A 135 -2.97 -16.69 10.20
C ILE A 135 -1.71 -17.47 9.82
N THR A 136 -0.59 -17.07 10.37
CA THR A 136 0.69 -17.81 10.29
C THR A 136 0.92 -18.53 11.62
N SER A 137 1.49 -19.73 11.62
CA SER A 137 1.61 -20.60 12.78
C SER A 137 3.02 -21.14 12.99
N GLY A 138 3.31 -21.65 14.19
CA GLY A 138 4.57 -22.27 14.54
C GLY A 138 5.77 -21.33 14.43
N LEU A 139 6.90 -21.83 13.93
CA LEU A 139 8.15 -21.04 13.89
C LEU A 139 8.09 -19.82 12.97
N ASP A 140 7.29 -19.84 11.93
CA ASP A 140 7.17 -18.69 11.03
C ASP A 140 6.41 -17.56 11.71
N ALA A 141 5.33 -17.87 12.43
CA ALA A 141 4.64 -16.87 13.27
C ALA A 141 5.58 -16.30 14.36
N MET A 142 6.37 -17.16 15.01
CA MET A 142 7.35 -16.73 16.00
C MET A 142 8.38 -15.76 15.42
N LYS A 143 8.92 -16.05 14.22
CA LYS A 143 9.95 -15.21 13.59
C LYS A 143 9.42 -13.79 13.29
N ILE A 144 8.26 -13.69 12.63
CA ILE A 144 7.67 -12.40 12.30
C ILE A 144 7.26 -11.64 13.57
N THR A 145 6.72 -12.31 14.58
CA THR A 145 6.39 -11.70 15.87
C THR A 145 7.63 -11.11 16.55
N VAL A 146 8.74 -11.85 16.58
CA VAL A 146 10.00 -11.34 17.16
C VAL A 146 10.50 -10.11 16.40
N ALA A 147 10.42 -10.10 15.06
CA ALA A 147 10.81 -8.94 14.26
C ALA A 147 9.91 -7.74 14.53
N HIS A 148 8.60 -7.92 14.57
CA HIS A 148 7.58 -6.92 14.85
C HIS A 148 7.79 -6.26 16.21
N GLU A 149 7.79 -7.07 17.25
CA GLU A 149 7.88 -6.58 18.63
C GLU A 149 9.25 -5.96 18.93
N TYR A 150 10.33 -6.51 18.36
CA TYR A 150 11.64 -5.90 18.48
C TYR A 150 11.73 -4.56 17.73
N PHE A 151 11.01 -4.41 16.63
CA PHE A 151 10.95 -3.11 15.96
C PHE A 151 10.21 -2.06 16.79
N HIS A 152 9.17 -2.43 17.52
CA HIS A 152 8.56 -1.54 18.53
C HIS A 152 9.59 -1.06 19.57
N ALA A 153 10.48 -1.94 20.02
CA ALA A 153 11.57 -1.53 20.92
C ALA A 153 12.55 -0.53 20.28
N ILE A 154 12.78 -0.66 18.98
CA ILE A 154 13.60 0.29 18.22
C ILE A 154 12.86 1.62 18.04
N GLN A 155 11.57 1.60 17.75
CA GLN A 155 10.73 2.80 17.61
C GLN A 155 10.75 3.66 18.89
N THR A 156 10.75 3.04 20.07
CA THR A 156 10.85 3.77 21.34
C THR A 156 12.20 4.48 21.55
N ALA A 157 13.26 4.06 20.83
CA ALA A 157 14.54 4.77 20.80
C ALA A 157 14.52 6.02 19.90
N TYR A 158 13.52 6.16 19.05
CA TYR A 158 13.27 7.37 18.28
C TYR A 158 12.33 8.32 19.01
N VAL A 159 11.18 7.80 19.43
CA VAL A 159 10.18 8.54 20.19
C VAL A 159 9.63 7.61 21.25
N PRO A 160 9.73 7.95 22.54
CA PRO A 160 8.99 7.25 23.56
C PRO A 160 7.51 7.22 23.14
N TYR A 161 6.88 6.10 23.33
CA TYR A 161 5.54 5.82 22.80
C TYR A 161 4.56 6.99 22.93
N SER A 162 3.85 7.31 21.82
CA SER A 162 2.79 8.30 21.77
C SER A 162 1.45 7.61 21.51
N ILE A 163 0.37 8.10 22.11
CA ILE A 163 -1.01 7.66 21.79
C ILE A 163 -1.44 8.08 20.39
N TYR A 164 -0.73 9.06 19.82
CA TYR A 164 -0.96 9.55 18.45
C TYR A 164 -0.19 8.72 17.42
N ASN A 165 -0.71 8.66 16.21
CA ASN A 165 -0.04 8.05 15.06
C ASN A 165 0.27 6.54 15.22
N LYS A 166 -0.54 5.80 15.97
CA LYS A 166 -0.41 4.35 16.14
C LYS A 166 -0.26 3.62 14.81
N PHE A 167 -1.06 4.03 13.82
CA PHE A 167 -1.00 3.45 12.48
C PHE A 167 0.42 3.42 11.90
N PHE A 168 1.26 4.41 12.20
CA PHE A 168 2.62 4.48 11.69
C PHE A 168 3.58 3.52 12.40
N TYR A 169 3.36 3.30 13.71
CA TYR A 169 4.10 2.29 14.46
C TYR A 169 3.79 0.90 13.91
N GLU A 170 2.52 0.56 13.74
CA GLU A 170 2.09 -0.74 13.24
C GLU A 170 2.46 -0.94 11.77
N LEU A 171 2.20 0.05 10.90
CA LEU A 171 2.58 0.02 9.48
C LEU A 171 4.06 -0.32 9.30
N SER A 172 4.92 0.37 10.05
CA SER A 172 6.35 0.16 9.93
C SER A 172 6.83 -1.14 10.57
N SER A 173 6.11 -1.68 11.57
CA SER A 173 6.38 -3.00 12.13
C SER A 173 5.91 -4.13 11.20
N MET A 174 4.76 -3.99 10.55
CA MET A 174 4.30 -4.94 9.52
C MET A 174 5.24 -4.98 8.32
N TRP A 175 5.70 -3.80 7.87
CA TRP A 175 6.69 -3.71 6.79
C TRP A 175 8.01 -4.38 7.17
N ILE A 176 8.49 -4.21 8.41
CA ILE A 176 9.78 -4.79 8.84
C ILE A 176 9.73 -6.31 8.99
N GLU A 177 8.57 -6.89 9.29
CA GLU A 177 8.40 -8.35 9.32
C GLU A 177 8.86 -8.96 7.98
N ASP A 178 8.37 -8.43 6.88
CA ASP A 178 8.68 -8.89 5.53
C ASP A 178 10.11 -8.55 5.11
N ILE A 179 10.64 -7.41 5.51
CA ILE A 179 12.05 -7.07 5.25
C ILE A 179 13.01 -8.05 5.95
N VAL A 180 12.67 -8.52 7.14
CA VAL A 180 13.50 -9.48 7.90
C VAL A 180 13.28 -10.91 7.41
N TYR A 181 12.05 -11.26 7.06
CA TYR A 181 11.63 -12.60 6.66
C TYR A 181 10.78 -12.60 5.38
N PRO A 182 11.38 -12.24 4.23
CA PRO A 182 10.64 -12.04 2.97
C PRO A 182 10.01 -13.31 2.39
N GLU A 183 10.16 -14.45 3.05
CA GLU A 183 9.49 -15.70 2.71
C GLU A 183 8.18 -15.91 3.48
N ILE A 184 7.79 -14.97 4.39
CA ILE A 184 6.61 -15.11 5.24
C ILE A 184 5.64 -13.97 4.97
N ASP A 185 4.72 -14.18 4.05
CA ASP A 185 3.80 -13.17 3.51
C ASP A 185 2.56 -12.94 4.40
N ASP A 186 2.72 -12.93 5.73
CA ASP A 186 1.60 -12.81 6.68
C ASP A 186 0.86 -11.47 6.53
N TYR A 187 1.58 -10.41 6.30
CA TYR A 187 1.05 -9.06 6.12
C TYR A 187 0.08 -8.93 4.94
N VAL A 188 0.22 -9.79 3.91
CA VAL A 188 -0.70 -9.86 2.76
C VAL A 188 -2.13 -10.17 3.20
N TYR A 189 -2.27 -11.10 4.16
CA TYR A 189 -3.58 -11.48 4.69
C TYR A 189 -4.17 -10.40 5.59
N PHE A 190 -3.34 -9.74 6.40
CA PHE A 190 -3.79 -8.63 7.25
C PHE A 190 -4.30 -7.44 6.43
N SER A 191 -3.57 -7.06 5.40
CA SER A 191 -3.92 -5.93 4.54
C SER A 191 -5.28 -6.10 3.85
N GLN A 192 -5.74 -7.34 3.67
CA GLN A 192 -7.01 -7.69 3.03
C GLN A 192 -8.13 -8.01 4.02
N SER A 193 -7.93 -7.73 5.32
CA SER A 193 -8.97 -7.92 6.35
C SER A 193 -10.07 -6.87 6.24
N ALA A 194 -11.26 -7.17 6.82
CA ALA A 194 -12.50 -6.41 6.62
C ALA A 194 -12.42 -4.92 7.04
N ASP A 195 -11.58 -4.59 8.02
CA ASP A 195 -11.45 -3.22 8.53
C ASP A 195 -10.16 -2.53 8.06
N GLU A 196 -9.46 -3.14 7.09
CA GLU A 196 -8.17 -2.68 6.60
C GLU A 196 -8.25 -2.03 5.21
N TYR A 197 -7.07 -1.62 4.71
CA TYR A 197 -6.92 -0.75 3.55
C TYR A 197 -7.64 -1.26 2.28
N PHE A 198 -7.48 -2.54 1.91
CA PHE A 198 -8.02 -3.05 0.63
C PHE A 198 -9.54 -3.15 0.60
N GLU A 199 -10.20 -3.25 1.75
CA GLU A 199 -11.66 -3.22 1.86
C GLU A 199 -12.20 -1.79 2.01
N ASN A 200 -11.38 -0.84 2.48
CA ASN A 200 -11.79 0.53 2.78
C ASN A 200 -10.77 1.57 2.27
N PRO A 201 -10.39 1.58 0.99
CA PRO A 201 -9.28 2.39 0.47
C PRO A 201 -9.51 3.91 0.54
N GLU A 202 -10.76 4.34 0.79
CA GLU A 202 -11.17 5.74 0.84
C GLU A 202 -10.92 6.42 2.19
N LEU A 203 -10.57 5.65 3.22
CA LEU A 203 -10.27 6.22 4.52
C LEU A 203 -8.95 7.01 4.51
N ASN A 204 -8.82 7.95 5.45
CA ASN A 204 -7.53 8.55 5.72
C ASN A 204 -6.56 7.51 6.32
N MET A 205 -5.28 7.64 6.01
CA MET A 205 -4.27 6.72 6.52
C MET A 205 -4.27 6.59 8.05
N ASN A 206 -4.59 7.62 8.80
CA ASN A 206 -4.66 7.60 10.27
C ASN A 206 -5.99 7.08 10.84
N GLU A 207 -6.92 6.70 9.99
CA GLU A 207 -8.17 6.03 10.39
C GLU A 207 -8.01 4.51 10.43
N TYR A 208 -6.93 3.98 9.84
CA TYR A 208 -6.54 2.57 9.98
C TYR A 208 -5.76 2.35 11.26
N ASN A 209 -5.71 1.11 11.72
CA ASN A 209 -4.85 0.72 12.84
C ASN A 209 -3.38 0.58 12.45
N GLY A 210 -3.09 0.41 11.17
CA GLY A 210 -1.76 0.31 10.58
C GLY A 210 -1.35 -1.08 10.11
N TYR A 211 -1.94 -2.14 10.64
CA TYR A 211 -1.57 -3.51 10.27
C TYR A 211 -1.78 -3.80 8.78
N GLY A 212 -2.83 -3.25 8.18
CA GLY A 212 -3.11 -3.38 6.75
C GLY A 212 -2.25 -2.52 5.83
N LEU A 213 -1.35 -1.69 6.37
CA LEU A 213 -0.59 -0.70 5.60
C LEU A 213 0.88 -1.06 5.36
N GLY A 214 1.33 -2.27 5.71
CA GLY A 214 2.73 -2.71 5.50
C GLY A 214 3.20 -2.53 4.05
N LEU A 215 2.30 -2.75 3.07
CA LEU A 215 2.59 -2.55 1.65
C LEU A 215 2.95 -1.09 1.29
N TYR A 216 2.46 -0.09 2.05
CA TYR A 216 2.89 1.30 1.87
C TYR A 216 4.38 1.50 2.21
N GLY A 217 4.91 0.74 3.16
CA GLY A 217 6.35 0.72 3.45
C GLY A 217 7.18 0.25 2.24
N HIS A 218 6.74 -0.81 1.55
CA HIS A 218 7.38 -1.30 0.32
C HIS A 218 7.25 -0.31 -0.83
N TYR A 219 6.09 0.33 -0.98
CA TYR A 219 5.90 1.42 -1.93
C TYR A 219 6.90 2.56 -1.70
N MET A 220 7.04 3.00 -0.46
CA MET A 220 8.00 4.06 -0.10
C MET A 220 9.44 3.66 -0.41
N ASN A 221 9.82 2.41 -0.13
CA ASN A 221 11.14 1.88 -0.50
C ASN A 221 11.37 1.88 -2.00
N TYR A 222 10.38 1.46 -2.77
CA TYR A 222 10.47 1.42 -4.24
C TYR A 222 10.67 2.81 -4.85
N GLU A 223 9.91 3.81 -4.39
CA GLU A 223 9.95 5.16 -4.94
C GLU A 223 11.15 5.98 -4.44
N PHE A 224 11.60 5.77 -3.20
CA PHE A 224 12.55 6.66 -2.52
C PHE A 224 13.82 5.95 -1.99
N GLY A 225 13.89 4.64 -2.16
CA GLY A 225 15.03 3.81 -1.76
C GLY A 225 15.01 3.38 -0.28
N ASP A 226 15.89 2.43 0.05
CA ASP A 226 15.87 1.64 1.30
C ASP A 226 16.00 2.47 2.59
N SER A 227 16.52 3.68 2.51
CA SER A 227 16.70 4.54 3.69
C SER A 227 15.48 5.40 4.04
N ILE A 228 14.40 5.36 3.24
CA ILE A 228 13.26 6.26 3.44
C ILE A 228 12.59 6.08 4.81
N MET A 229 12.31 4.85 5.21
CA MET A 229 11.65 4.60 6.51
C MET A 229 12.51 5.04 7.69
N GLN A 230 13.83 4.81 7.62
CA GLN A 230 14.75 5.32 8.64
C GLN A 230 14.77 6.85 8.69
N ARG A 231 14.70 7.52 7.54
CA ARG A 231 14.61 9.00 7.48
C ARG A 231 13.31 9.53 8.08
N LEU A 232 12.19 8.85 7.85
CA LEU A 232 10.91 9.19 8.47
C LEU A 232 10.98 9.06 9.99
N TRP A 233 11.55 7.96 10.51
CA TRP A 233 11.74 7.78 11.95
C TRP A 233 12.72 8.80 12.54
N ASN A 234 13.80 9.15 11.85
CA ASN A 234 14.69 10.23 12.27
C ASN A 234 13.98 11.60 12.28
N GLY A 235 13.14 11.87 11.30
CA GLY A 235 12.30 13.07 11.28
C GLY A 235 11.35 13.10 12.48
N TYR A 236 10.69 11.99 12.77
CA TYR A 236 9.77 11.87 13.91
C TYR A 236 10.48 12.07 15.24
N ALA A 237 11.68 11.53 15.39
CA ALA A 237 12.54 11.73 16.57
C ALA A 237 13.03 13.18 16.77
N SER A 238 12.90 14.03 15.76
CA SER A 238 13.27 15.45 15.87
C SER A 238 12.17 16.32 16.51
N LEU A 239 10.96 15.75 16.69
CA LEU A 239 9.84 16.47 17.31
C LEU A 239 9.99 16.50 18.84
N GLU A 240 9.53 17.58 19.44
CA GLU A 240 9.33 17.61 20.88
C GLU A 240 8.11 16.76 21.24
N ILE A 241 8.22 15.91 22.25
CA ILE A 241 7.22 14.89 22.59
C ILE A 241 5.84 15.51 22.85
N ASP A 242 5.80 16.66 23.52
CA ASP A 242 4.57 17.39 23.83
C ASP A 242 3.93 18.07 22.60
N SER A 243 4.62 18.08 21.47
CA SER A 243 4.14 18.64 20.19
C SER A 243 3.58 17.59 19.24
N ILE A 244 3.65 16.32 19.61
CA ILE A 244 3.18 15.22 18.75
C ILE A 244 1.65 15.18 18.79
N ASP A 245 1.05 15.16 17.60
CA ASP A 245 -0.39 15.11 17.37
C ASP A 245 -0.73 14.18 16.19
N ASP A 246 -2.00 14.05 15.84
CA ASP A 246 -2.48 13.22 14.75
C ASP A 246 -1.97 13.65 13.35
N GLN A 247 -1.39 14.85 13.22
CA GLN A 247 -0.84 15.37 11.98
C GLN A 247 0.67 15.18 11.86
N SER A 248 1.32 14.80 12.94
CA SER A 248 2.79 14.81 13.02
C SER A 248 3.45 13.91 11.99
N VAL A 249 2.96 12.69 11.77
CA VAL A 249 3.53 11.77 10.77
C VAL A 249 3.39 12.33 9.35
N PHE A 250 2.24 12.89 9.00
CA PHE A 250 2.03 13.50 7.68
C PHE A 250 2.97 14.68 7.44
N ASN A 251 3.16 15.52 8.45
CA ASN A 251 4.09 16.64 8.37
C ASN A 251 5.54 16.17 8.24
N ILE A 252 5.91 15.05 8.88
CA ILE A 252 7.22 14.44 8.72
C ILE A 252 7.41 13.86 7.33
N ILE A 253 6.42 13.14 6.80
CA ILE A 253 6.48 12.62 5.42
C ILE A 253 6.68 13.78 4.45
N ASP A 254 5.88 14.84 4.54
CA ASP A 254 6.03 16.04 3.70
C ASP A 254 7.41 16.68 3.86
N SER A 255 7.90 16.82 5.09
CA SER A 255 9.21 17.41 5.38
C SER A 255 10.37 16.60 4.79
N VAL A 256 10.31 15.28 4.90
CA VAL A 256 11.36 14.39 4.36
C VAL A 256 11.29 14.36 2.83
N LEU A 257 10.10 14.26 2.25
CA LEU A 257 9.93 14.17 0.80
C LEU A 257 10.21 15.49 0.07
N SER A 258 9.95 16.63 0.70
CA SER A 258 10.27 17.96 0.14
C SER A 258 11.68 18.44 0.45
N ASN A 259 12.48 17.68 1.21
CA ASN A 259 13.83 18.09 1.58
C ASN A 259 14.76 18.05 0.34
N GLU A 260 15.26 19.22 -0.06
CA GLU A 260 16.15 19.36 -1.21
C GLU A 260 17.41 18.48 -1.14
N ALA A 261 17.89 18.16 0.08
CA ALA A 261 19.06 17.30 0.26
C ALA A 261 18.83 15.84 -0.15
N PHE A 262 17.59 15.40 -0.23
CA PHE A 262 17.23 14.04 -0.62
C PHE A 262 16.76 13.93 -2.08
N GLU A 263 16.48 15.06 -2.72
CA GLU A 263 16.07 15.16 -4.14
C GLU A 263 14.79 14.40 -4.50
N TYR A 264 13.93 14.08 -3.51
CA TYR A 264 12.68 13.34 -3.74
C TYR A 264 11.60 14.20 -4.43
N ASN A 265 11.53 15.48 -4.08
CA ASN A 265 10.62 16.47 -4.67
C ASN A 265 9.16 16.00 -4.71
N SER A 266 8.67 15.42 -3.62
CA SER A 266 7.34 14.84 -3.49
C SER A 266 6.66 15.27 -2.17
N SER A 267 5.44 14.79 -1.94
CA SER A 267 4.62 15.06 -0.77
C SER A 267 3.82 13.83 -0.36
N PHE A 268 3.26 13.84 0.85
CA PHE A 268 2.34 12.78 1.30
C PHE A 268 1.17 12.61 0.33
N THR A 269 0.56 13.72 -0.09
CA THR A 269 -0.58 13.68 -1.01
C THR A 269 -0.24 13.01 -2.33
N GLU A 270 0.92 13.29 -2.89
CA GLU A 270 1.37 12.67 -4.14
C GLU A 270 1.67 11.18 -3.96
N THR A 271 2.34 10.80 -2.88
CA THR A 271 2.64 9.39 -2.60
C THR A 271 1.40 8.58 -2.30
N TRP A 272 0.44 9.14 -1.55
CA TRP A 272 -0.79 8.44 -1.22
C TRP A 272 -1.71 8.28 -2.45
N LEU A 273 -1.78 9.30 -3.31
CA LEU A 273 -2.47 9.21 -4.59
C LEU A 273 -1.85 8.15 -5.50
N ASP A 274 -0.53 8.13 -5.63
CA ASP A 274 0.18 7.19 -6.48
C ASP A 274 0.10 5.76 -5.96
N PHE A 275 0.24 5.56 -4.65
CA PHE A 275 0.06 4.27 -3.98
C PHE A 275 -1.33 3.69 -4.25
N ASN A 276 -2.39 4.47 -4.04
CA ASN A 276 -3.76 4.05 -4.34
C ASN A 276 -3.95 3.72 -5.82
N THR A 277 -3.37 4.50 -6.70
CA THR A 277 -3.45 4.27 -8.15
C THR A 277 -2.72 2.97 -8.55
N LYS A 278 -1.53 2.72 -8.01
CA LYS A 278 -0.75 1.50 -8.31
C LYS A 278 -1.43 0.23 -7.78
N ASN A 279 -2.14 0.31 -6.65
CA ASN A 279 -2.86 -0.84 -6.09
C ASN A 279 -4.12 -1.25 -6.88
N LEU A 280 -4.56 -0.48 -7.86
CA LEU A 280 -5.56 -0.92 -8.83
C LEU A 280 -5.03 -2.06 -9.74
N PHE A 281 -3.72 -2.19 -9.85
CA PHE A 281 -3.05 -3.19 -10.71
C PHE A 281 -2.56 -4.43 -9.95
N ASN A 282 -2.98 -4.63 -8.71
CA ASN A 282 -2.64 -5.81 -7.92
C ASN A 282 -3.22 -7.09 -8.53
N GLY A 283 -2.69 -8.23 -8.12
CA GLY A 283 -3.22 -9.54 -8.45
C GLY A 283 -2.53 -10.25 -9.61
N ILE A 284 -2.59 -11.57 -9.59
CA ILE A 284 -1.95 -12.44 -10.59
C ILE A 284 -2.59 -12.37 -11.98
N SER A 285 -3.82 -11.86 -12.07
CA SER A 285 -4.54 -11.70 -13.34
C SER A 285 -4.12 -10.47 -14.12
N GLN A 286 -3.30 -9.60 -13.56
CA GLN A 286 -2.80 -8.42 -14.26
C GLN A 286 -1.83 -8.81 -15.38
N ILE A 287 -2.09 -8.27 -16.56
CA ILE A 287 -1.33 -8.62 -17.78
C ILE A 287 0.03 -7.91 -17.80
N ASN A 288 0.14 -6.75 -17.14
CA ASN A 288 1.33 -5.92 -17.15
C ASN A 288 2.03 -5.88 -15.80
N ASN A 289 2.89 -6.87 -15.54
CA ASN A 289 3.70 -6.95 -14.31
C ASN A 289 4.67 -5.77 -14.14
N ASN A 290 4.90 -4.94 -15.17
CA ASN A 290 5.75 -3.76 -15.06
C ASN A 290 5.14 -2.64 -14.21
N LEU A 291 3.87 -2.78 -13.83
CA LEU A 291 3.18 -1.85 -12.91
C LEU A 291 3.34 -2.25 -11.44
N TYR A 292 3.87 -3.44 -11.15
CA TYR A 292 4.18 -3.84 -9.80
C TYR A 292 5.40 -3.07 -9.28
N TYR A 293 5.26 -2.51 -8.09
CA TYR A 293 6.37 -1.89 -7.36
C TYR A 293 6.99 -2.84 -6.32
N TYR A 294 6.32 -3.96 -6.04
CA TYR A 294 6.81 -5.00 -5.15
C TYR A 294 6.31 -6.38 -5.59
N ASP A 295 7.12 -7.42 -5.39
CA ASP A 295 6.84 -8.75 -5.93
C ASP A 295 5.53 -9.36 -5.38
N ASP A 296 5.20 -9.13 -4.11
CA ASP A 296 4.00 -9.67 -3.48
C ASP A 296 2.72 -8.95 -3.88
N GLN A 297 2.83 -7.82 -4.56
CA GLN A 297 1.67 -7.12 -5.11
C GLN A 297 0.76 -8.04 -5.94
N LYS A 298 1.31 -9.10 -6.51
CA LYS A 298 0.58 -10.17 -7.21
C LYS A 298 -0.39 -10.96 -6.34
N PHE A 299 -0.18 -10.99 -5.02
CA PHE A 299 -1.01 -11.74 -4.06
C PHE A 299 -2.14 -10.89 -3.46
N PHE A 300 -2.08 -9.57 -3.61
CA PHE A 300 -3.14 -8.70 -3.17
C PHE A 300 -4.28 -8.65 -4.17
N ASN A 301 -5.50 -8.51 -3.68
CA ASN A 301 -6.63 -8.18 -4.55
C ASN A 301 -6.46 -6.75 -5.06
N PRO A 302 -6.87 -6.47 -6.32
CA PRO A 302 -7.01 -5.08 -6.75
C PRO A 302 -8.01 -4.36 -5.86
N ILE A 303 -7.82 -3.08 -5.64
CA ILE A 303 -8.84 -2.24 -5.00
C ILE A 303 -10.12 -2.36 -5.81
N ASN A 304 -11.21 -2.73 -5.15
CA ASN A 304 -12.49 -2.97 -5.79
C ASN A 304 -13.44 -1.80 -5.50
N SER A 305 -14.04 -1.27 -6.56
CA SER A 305 -15.15 -0.34 -6.48
C SER A 305 -16.24 -0.80 -7.46
N GLU A 306 -17.51 -0.63 -7.09
CA GLU A 306 -18.64 -0.99 -7.96
C GLU A 306 -18.58 -0.17 -9.26
N PRO A 307 -18.54 -0.80 -10.45
CA PRO A 307 -18.35 -0.07 -11.68
C PRO A 307 -19.58 0.70 -12.11
N ILE A 308 -19.37 1.95 -12.51
CA ILE A 308 -20.37 2.81 -13.12
C ILE A 308 -20.44 2.49 -14.63
N GLN A 309 -21.60 2.08 -15.10
CA GLN A 309 -21.79 1.79 -16.51
C GLN A 309 -21.78 3.07 -17.35
N ILE A 310 -20.90 3.14 -18.33
CA ILE A 310 -20.85 4.25 -19.28
C ILE A 310 -21.63 3.91 -20.54
N GLN A 311 -22.65 4.69 -20.82
CA GLN A 311 -23.42 4.57 -22.05
C GLN A 311 -22.55 4.92 -23.27
N THR A 312 -22.80 4.26 -24.38
CA THR A 312 -22.07 4.47 -25.64
C THR A 312 -22.09 5.93 -26.12
N THR A 313 -23.15 6.67 -25.80
CA THR A 313 -23.28 8.10 -26.12
C THR A 313 -23.88 8.84 -24.95
N GLY A 314 -23.19 9.84 -24.42
CA GLY A 314 -23.74 10.63 -23.33
C GLY A 314 -22.73 11.43 -22.53
N THR A 315 -23.21 11.87 -21.39
CA THR A 315 -22.39 12.55 -20.38
C THR A 315 -22.64 11.87 -19.05
N THR A 316 -21.59 11.35 -18.44
CA THR A 316 -21.60 10.88 -17.06
C THR A 316 -20.95 11.94 -16.18
N ASN A 317 -21.66 12.39 -15.14
CA ASN A 317 -21.08 13.29 -14.15
C ASN A 317 -20.63 12.44 -12.97
N VAL A 318 -19.45 12.73 -12.48
CA VAL A 318 -18.89 12.15 -11.25
C VAL A 318 -18.71 13.27 -10.26
N ASP A 319 -19.45 13.18 -9.17
CA ASP A 319 -19.35 14.15 -8.08
C ASP A 319 -18.24 13.69 -7.11
N LEU A 320 -17.35 14.59 -6.77
CA LEU A 320 -16.25 14.33 -5.85
C LEU A 320 -16.59 14.93 -4.49
N PHE A 321 -16.51 14.09 -3.46
CA PHE A 321 -16.74 14.46 -2.05
C PHE A 321 -15.57 13.97 -1.21
N LEU A 322 -14.56 14.81 -1.04
CA LEU A 322 -13.30 14.43 -0.42
C LEU A 322 -13.09 15.17 0.90
N ASN A 323 -12.69 14.43 1.90
CA ASN A 323 -12.10 14.97 3.11
C ASN A 323 -10.58 15.13 2.95
N ASN A 324 -9.96 15.89 3.85
CA ASN A 324 -8.53 16.08 3.83
C ASN A 324 -7.80 14.73 3.83
N ARG A 325 -7.00 14.49 2.81
CA ARG A 325 -6.18 13.26 2.60
C ARG A 325 -6.98 11.97 2.35
N SER A 326 -8.31 12.03 2.30
CA SER A 326 -9.08 10.88 1.84
C SER A 326 -8.99 10.74 0.32
N VAL A 327 -9.18 9.52 -0.15
CA VAL A 327 -9.17 9.17 -1.58
C VAL A 327 -10.57 8.83 -2.02
N GLN A 328 -10.95 9.22 -3.22
CA GLN A 328 -12.14 8.69 -3.90
C GLN A 328 -11.69 7.91 -5.13
N ILE A 329 -12.19 6.69 -5.26
CA ILE A 329 -11.89 5.79 -6.37
C ILE A 329 -13.20 5.45 -7.07
N ASP A 330 -13.32 5.88 -8.32
CA ASP A 330 -14.46 5.55 -9.17
C ASP A 330 -14.02 4.57 -10.26
N SER A 331 -14.77 3.51 -10.45
CA SER A 331 -14.57 2.49 -11.48
C SER A 331 -15.61 2.64 -12.58
N PHE A 332 -15.22 2.39 -13.82
CA PHE A 332 -16.10 2.57 -14.98
C PHE A 332 -15.94 1.43 -15.98
N GLU A 333 -17.06 0.92 -16.47
CA GLU A 333 -17.13 -0.07 -17.54
C GLU A 333 -17.86 0.50 -18.76
N PRO A 334 -17.28 0.49 -19.94
CA PRO A 334 -17.96 0.88 -21.17
C PRO A 334 -18.86 -0.24 -21.72
N GLU A 335 -20.02 0.12 -22.27
CA GLU A 335 -20.92 -0.84 -22.92
C GLU A 335 -20.39 -1.30 -24.30
N SER A 336 -19.47 -0.57 -24.89
CA SER A 336 -18.90 -0.84 -26.24
C SER A 336 -17.68 0.01 -26.48
N LEU A 337 -16.97 -0.22 -27.58
CA LEU A 337 -15.86 0.62 -28.01
C LEU A 337 -16.30 2.08 -28.16
N LEU A 338 -15.69 2.96 -27.41
CA LEU A 338 -16.01 4.39 -27.39
C LEU A 338 -14.79 5.28 -27.24
N SER A 339 -14.93 6.52 -27.65
CA SER A 339 -14.03 7.62 -27.30
C SER A 339 -14.55 8.28 -26.03
N LEU A 340 -13.73 8.31 -24.99
CA LEU A 340 -14.01 8.95 -23.73
C LEU A 340 -13.23 10.24 -23.63
N ASN A 341 -13.93 11.33 -23.33
CA ASN A 341 -13.29 12.61 -23.04
C ASN A 341 -13.56 13.00 -21.59
N ILE A 342 -12.51 13.16 -20.83
CA ILE A 342 -12.58 13.60 -19.44
C ILE A 342 -12.38 15.10 -19.40
N VAL A 343 -13.33 15.81 -18.84
CA VAL A 343 -13.25 17.26 -18.59
C VAL A 343 -13.27 17.47 -17.08
N SER A 344 -12.16 17.93 -16.56
CA SER A 344 -11.97 18.23 -15.15
C SER A 344 -11.63 19.71 -15.01
N ASN A 345 -12.23 20.37 -14.04
CA ASN A 345 -11.91 21.72 -13.62
C ASN A 345 -11.31 21.69 -12.20
N LEU A 346 -10.67 20.59 -11.81
CA LEU A 346 -10.07 20.45 -10.48
C LEU A 346 -9.21 21.67 -10.14
N ASP A 347 -9.43 22.23 -8.97
CA ASP A 347 -8.50 23.23 -8.44
C ASP A 347 -7.21 22.52 -8.00
N SER A 348 -6.21 22.57 -8.86
CA SER A 348 -4.91 21.90 -8.65
C SER A 348 -4.13 22.38 -7.43
N ASN A 349 -4.59 23.44 -6.76
CA ASN A 349 -4.01 23.84 -5.48
C ASN A 349 -4.49 22.94 -4.32
N TYR A 350 -5.62 22.25 -4.50
CA TYR A 350 -6.27 21.50 -3.43
C TYR A 350 -6.59 20.05 -3.77
N MET A 351 -6.67 19.73 -5.06
CA MET A 351 -7.02 18.39 -5.53
C MET A 351 -6.03 17.90 -6.58
N SER A 352 -5.71 16.61 -6.49
CA SER A 352 -4.95 15.90 -7.52
C SER A 352 -5.71 14.64 -7.92
N GLY A 353 -5.49 14.16 -9.13
CA GLY A 353 -6.16 12.97 -9.62
C GLY A 353 -5.34 12.21 -10.66
N ASN A 354 -5.52 10.91 -10.69
CA ASN A 354 -4.95 9.99 -11.66
C ASN A 354 -6.06 9.26 -12.42
N PHE A 355 -5.78 8.90 -13.64
CA PHE A 355 -6.55 7.99 -14.47
C PHE A 355 -5.76 6.70 -14.63
N ALA A 356 -6.39 5.56 -14.40
CA ALA A 356 -5.79 4.25 -14.56
C ALA A 356 -6.66 3.41 -15.51
N LEU A 357 -6.07 2.92 -16.59
CA LEU A 357 -6.71 2.02 -17.52
C LEU A 357 -6.21 0.61 -17.30
N ILE A 358 -7.11 -0.31 -16.98
CA ILE A 358 -6.85 -1.74 -16.87
C ILE A 358 -7.33 -2.40 -18.14
N SER A 359 -6.39 -2.72 -19.01
CA SER A 359 -6.61 -3.34 -20.32
C SER A 359 -5.41 -4.22 -20.68
N ASN A 360 -5.41 -4.77 -21.89
CA ASN A 360 -4.22 -5.43 -22.45
C ASN A 360 -2.99 -4.50 -22.51
N PHE A 361 -3.20 -3.18 -22.41
CA PHE A 361 -2.18 -2.13 -22.45
C PHE A 361 -2.39 -1.16 -21.28
N SER A 362 -2.37 -1.71 -20.08
CA SER A 362 -2.59 -0.93 -18.85
C SER A 362 -1.69 0.29 -18.77
N GLU A 363 -2.25 1.43 -18.43
CA GLU A 363 -1.54 2.71 -18.31
C GLU A 363 -2.08 3.57 -17.18
N VAL A 364 -1.24 4.43 -16.64
CA VAL A 364 -1.61 5.45 -15.65
C VAL A 364 -1.29 6.83 -16.22
N GLN A 365 -2.21 7.76 -16.09
CA GLN A 365 -2.02 9.15 -16.48
C GLN A 365 -2.53 10.10 -15.40
N ASN A 366 -1.81 11.20 -15.22
CA ASN A 366 -2.24 12.27 -14.34
C ASN A 366 -3.42 13.02 -14.98
N ILE A 367 -4.50 13.20 -14.22
CA ILE A 367 -5.62 14.05 -14.63
C ILE A 367 -5.21 15.50 -14.36
N LYS A 368 -4.85 16.22 -15.42
CA LYS A 368 -4.58 17.66 -15.35
C LYS A 368 -5.85 18.44 -15.69
N ASN A 369 -5.89 19.71 -15.30
CA ASN A 369 -6.97 20.67 -15.65
C ASN A 369 -7.12 20.85 -17.17
N SER A 370 -7.37 19.78 -17.91
CA SER A 370 -7.45 19.82 -19.36
C SER A 370 -8.23 18.63 -19.87
N PHE A 371 -8.71 18.80 -21.05
CA PHE A 371 -9.39 17.80 -21.83
C PHE A 371 -8.44 16.62 -22.11
N ASN A 372 -8.75 15.46 -21.55
CA ASN A 372 -8.08 14.20 -21.84
C ASN A 372 -9.00 13.31 -22.67
N SER A 373 -8.47 12.68 -23.69
CA SER A 373 -9.20 11.82 -24.62
C SER A 373 -8.64 10.42 -24.62
N TYR A 374 -9.49 9.44 -24.37
CA TYR A 374 -9.13 8.01 -24.33
C TYR A 374 -10.01 7.22 -25.29
N ILE A 375 -9.48 6.11 -25.80
CA ILE A 375 -10.26 5.08 -26.48
C ILE A 375 -10.31 3.89 -25.55
N ILE A 376 -11.50 3.43 -25.24
CA ILE A 376 -11.76 2.32 -24.34
C ILE A 376 -12.70 1.32 -25.00
N ASP A 377 -12.47 0.05 -24.72
CA ASP A 377 -13.17 -1.12 -25.27
C ASP A 377 -14.12 -1.69 -24.20
N GLU A 378 -15.08 -2.51 -24.60
CA GLU A 378 -16.03 -3.17 -23.70
C GLU A 378 -15.39 -4.15 -22.70
N ASN A 379 -14.11 -4.52 -22.91
CA ASN A 379 -13.35 -5.37 -22.01
C ASN A 379 -12.38 -4.58 -21.12
N ASP A 380 -12.33 -3.27 -21.28
CA ASP A 380 -11.47 -2.41 -20.49
C ASP A 380 -12.22 -1.93 -19.23
N ILE A 381 -11.52 -1.85 -18.13
CA ILE A 381 -11.99 -1.18 -16.91
C ILE A 381 -11.08 0.01 -16.70
N PHE A 382 -11.66 1.17 -16.50
CA PHE A 382 -10.85 2.31 -16.12
C PHE A 382 -11.30 2.90 -14.78
N HIS A 383 -10.35 3.49 -14.08
CA HIS A 383 -10.56 4.09 -12.79
C HIS A 383 -10.13 5.55 -12.82
N THR A 384 -10.78 6.34 -11.98
CA THR A 384 -10.29 7.66 -11.60
C THR A 384 -10.04 7.68 -10.10
N VAL A 385 -8.89 8.19 -9.70
CA VAL A 385 -8.47 8.29 -8.32
C VAL A 385 -8.22 9.74 -8.00
N TYR A 386 -8.84 10.26 -6.95
CA TYR A 386 -8.72 11.65 -6.52
C TYR A 386 -8.35 11.76 -5.05
N ILE A 387 -7.61 12.77 -4.72
CA ILE A 387 -7.25 13.13 -3.35
C ILE A 387 -7.40 14.63 -3.14
N SER A 388 -7.75 15.05 -1.94
CA SER A 388 -7.84 16.46 -1.55
C SER A 388 -6.99 16.79 -0.33
N ASN A 389 -6.47 18.00 -0.30
CA ASN A 389 -5.80 18.61 0.86
C ASN A 389 -6.75 19.46 1.72
N LEU A 390 -8.04 19.45 1.42
CA LEU A 390 -9.07 20.22 2.14
C LEU A 390 -10.15 19.32 2.71
N ASN A 391 -10.65 19.66 3.89
CA ASN A 391 -11.85 19.07 4.44
C ASN A 391 -13.10 19.48 3.64
N ASN A 392 -13.99 18.53 3.40
CA ASN A 392 -15.25 18.73 2.68
C ASN A 392 -15.04 19.36 1.29
N ALA A 393 -13.98 18.99 0.59
CA ALA A 393 -13.77 19.43 -0.77
C ALA A 393 -14.85 18.81 -1.68
N GLN A 394 -15.47 19.63 -2.51
CA GLN A 394 -16.49 19.21 -3.46
C GLN A 394 -16.12 19.71 -4.85
N ASP A 395 -16.20 18.83 -5.82
CA ASP A 395 -15.99 19.14 -7.23
C ASP A 395 -16.77 18.15 -8.10
N SER A 396 -16.68 18.27 -9.40
CA SER A 396 -17.24 17.30 -10.33
C SER A 396 -16.42 17.22 -11.60
N ILE A 397 -16.32 16.01 -12.13
CA ILE A 397 -15.77 15.75 -13.46
C ILE A 397 -16.87 15.33 -14.40
N LYS A 398 -16.65 15.54 -15.69
CA LYS A 398 -17.57 15.15 -16.75
C LYS A 398 -16.87 14.21 -17.72
N LEU A 399 -17.47 13.06 -17.89
CA LEU A 399 -17.05 12.06 -18.85
C LEU A 399 -18.00 12.13 -20.07
N TYR A 400 -17.48 12.53 -21.22
CA TYR A 400 -18.23 12.57 -22.46
C TYR A 400 -17.87 11.34 -23.30
N SER A 401 -18.84 10.46 -23.53
CA SER A 401 -18.69 9.27 -24.36
C SER A 401 -19.27 9.47 -25.73
N ASN A 402 -18.55 8.99 -26.74
CA ASN A 402 -19.00 8.95 -28.12
C ASN A 402 -18.65 7.59 -28.75
N PRO A 403 -19.56 6.98 -29.52
CA PRO A 403 -19.28 5.72 -30.18
C PRO A 403 -18.17 5.87 -31.21
N ILE A 404 -17.32 4.87 -31.28
CA ILE A 404 -16.37 4.72 -32.41
C ILE A 404 -16.99 3.79 -33.41
N ASP A 405 -17.38 4.29 -34.57
CA ASP A 405 -17.86 3.47 -35.66
C ASP A 405 -16.69 3.09 -36.59
N LEU A 406 -16.18 1.87 -36.38
CA LEU A 406 -15.09 1.32 -37.19
C LEU A 406 -15.53 0.95 -38.62
N ASN A 407 -16.83 0.99 -38.92
CA ASN A 407 -17.35 0.69 -40.25
C ASN A 407 -17.30 1.88 -41.20
N PHE A 408 -17.06 3.10 -40.70
CA PHE A 408 -16.93 4.27 -41.57
C PHE A 408 -15.50 4.46 -42.09
N SER A 409 -15.37 4.50 -43.37
CA SER A 409 -14.13 4.39 -44.15
C SER A 409 -13.12 5.55 -44.00
N ASN A 410 -13.34 6.55 -43.15
CA ASN A 410 -12.53 7.76 -43.13
C ASN A 410 -12.27 8.36 -41.72
N GLN A 411 -12.48 7.62 -40.63
CA GLN A 411 -12.21 8.15 -39.30
C GLN A 411 -10.85 7.65 -38.80
N ILE A 412 -10.10 8.54 -38.22
CA ILE A 412 -8.82 8.26 -37.55
C ILE A 412 -8.95 8.77 -36.12
N TYR A 413 -8.69 7.90 -35.14
CA TYR A 413 -8.65 8.25 -33.76
C TYR A 413 -7.20 8.22 -33.27
N VAL A 414 -6.82 9.18 -32.45
CA VAL A 414 -5.47 9.32 -31.89
C VAL A 414 -5.62 9.51 -30.40
N TYR A 415 -5.02 8.63 -29.60
CA TYR A 415 -5.04 8.76 -28.16
C TYR A 415 -3.70 8.32 -27.51
N PRO A 416 -3.35 8.82 -26.34
CA PRO A 416 -3.95 9.98 -25.72
C PRO A 416 -3.73 11.23 -26.56
N ASN A 417 -4.67 12.17 -26.51
CA ASN A 417 -4.57 13.42 -27.27
C ASN A 417 -5.01 14.61 -26.40
N PRO A 418 -4.06 15.48 -25.93
CA PRO A 418 -2.64 15.43 -26.27
C PRO A 418 -1.87 14.31 -25.56
N SER A 419 -0.88 13.72 -26.20
CA SER A 419 0.04 12.78 -25.59
C SER A 419 1.12 13.52 -24.77
N ALA A 420 1.48 13.02 -23.60
CA ALA A 420 2.69 13.45 -22.92
C ALA A 420 3.95 12.98 -23.68
N SER A 421 5.07 13.67 -23.49
CA SER A 421 6.30 13.45 -24.27
C SER A 421 6.84 12.03 -24.24
N ASP A 422 6.46 11.23 -23.24
CA ASP A 422 7.02 9.91 -22.95
C ASP A 422 6.02 8.77 -23.17
N LEU A 423 4.79 9.07 -23.55
CA LEU A 423 3.73 8.08 -23.74
C LEU A 423 3.63 7.62 -25.19
N LYS A 424 3.34 6.33 -25.37
CA LYS A 424 2.94 5.78 -26.67
C LYS A 424 1.63 6.42 -27.08
N THR A 425 1.52 6.79 -28.35
CA THR A 425 0.28 7.29 -28.94
C THR A 425 -0.30 6.21 -29.82
N THR A 426 -1.52 5.78 -29.54
CA THR A 426 -2.24 4.81 -30.36
C THR A 426 -3.05 5.54 -31.44
N ILE A 427 -2.97 5.06 -32.66
CA ILE A 427 -3.72 5.59 -33.79
C ILE A 427 -4.60 4.48 -34.33
N LEU A 428 -5.91 4.63 -34.11
CA LEU A 428 -6.90 3.73 -34.71
C LEU A 428 -7.42 4.30 -36.02
N PHE A 429 -7.54 3.46 -37.03
CA PHE A 429 -8.16 3.83 -38.31
C PHE A 429 -9.01 2.68 -38.86
N SER A 430 -10.07 3.02 -39.55
CA SER A 430 -11.04 2.03 -40.00
C SER A 430 -10.48 1.08 -41.07
N SER A 431 -10.88 -0.17 -41.00
CA SER A 431 -10.45 -1.27 -41.88
C SER A 431 -10.99 -1.21 -43.31
N GLY A 432 -11.82 -0.22 -43.63
CA GLY A 432 -12.41 -0.07 -45.00
C GLY A 432 -11.38 0.27 -46.10
N ILE A 433 -10.14 0.59 -45.72
CA ILE A 433 -9.08 0.95 -46.65
C ILE A 433 -8.26 -0.31 -46.99
N LYS A 434 -8.60 -0.97 -48.07
CA LYS A 434 -7.68 -1.92 -48.69
C LYS A 434 -6.60 -1.13 -49.43
N SER A 435 -5.50 -0.89 -48.78
CA SER A 435 -4.33 -0.24 -49.37
C SER A 435 -3.09 -1.10 -49.24
N ASN A 436 -2.36 -1.24 -50.31
CA ASN A 436 -1.07 -1.93 -50.32
C ASN A 436 0.08 -1.08 -49.77
N ASN A 437 -0.19 0.16 -49.39
CA ASN A 437 0.84 1.07 -48.93
C ASN A 437 0.21 2.19 -48.09
N ILE A 438 0.26 2.05 -46.76
CA ILE A 438 -0.23 3.08 -45.83
C ILE A 438 0.97 3.87 -45.34
N LEU A 439 0.90 5.18 -45.51
CA LEU A 439 1.91 6.14 -45.06
C LEU A 439 1.33 7.09 -44.02
N LEU A 440 1.77 6.96 -42.78
CA LEU A 440 1.46 7.91 -41.71
C LEU A 440 2.45 9.10 -41.79
N LYS A 441 1.92 10.31 -41.81
CA LYS A 441 2.71 11.54 -41.75
C LYS A 441 2.31 12.35 -40.53
N ILE A 442 3.28 12.72 -39.71
CA ILE A 442 3.09 13.56 -38.55
C ILE A 442 3.61 14.96 -38.89
N TYR A 443 2.80 15.99 -38.64
CA TYR A 443 3.10 17.39 -38.94
C TYR A 443 3.19 18.20 -37.63
N ASN A 444 4.03 19.23 -37.60
CA ASN A 444 3.93 20.27 -36.58
C ASN A 444 2.79 21.25 -36.89
N LEU A 445 2.53 22.15 -35.95
CA LEU A 445 1.47 23.18 -36.08
C LEU A 445 1.68 24.13 -37.26
N ASN A 446 2.90 24.22 -37.81
CA ASN A 446 3.25 25.04 -38.97
C ASN A 446 3.12 24.26 -40.29
N GLY A 447 2.62 23.01 -40.27
CA GLY A 447 2.43 22.19 -41.46
C GLY A 447 3.70 21.47 -41.95
N ASN A 448 4.82 21.52 -41.23
CA ASN A 448 6.03 20.82 -41.60
C ASN A 448 5.98 19.35 -41.14
N ILE A 449 6.41 18.44 -41.99
CA ILE A 449 6.46 17.01 -41.70
C ILE A 449 7.57 16.77 -40.65
N LEU A 450 7.17 16.28 -39.47
CA LEU A 450 8.08 15.84 -38.41
C LEU A 450 8.54 14.40 -38.61
N LYS A 451 7.62 13.52 -39.02
CA LYS A 451 7.89 12.08 -39.19
C LYS A 451 7.06 11.49 -40.32
N LYS A 452 7.63 10.50 -41.02
CA LYS A 452 6.93 9.65 -41.94
C LYS A 452 7.16 8.21 -41.56
N ILE A 453 6.08 7.44 -41.42
CA ILE A 453 6.10 6.02 -41.05
C ILE A 453 5.38 5.27 -42.17
N ASN A 454 6.08 4.35 -42.82
CA ASN A 454 5.45 3.48 -43.86
C ASN A 454 5.01 2.20 -43.17
N LEU A 455 3.70 1.98 -43.12
CA LEU A 455 3.07 0.84 -42.44
C LEU A 455 2.94 -0.40 -43.36
N GLY A 456 3.36 -0.26 -44.63
CA GLY A 456 3.30 -1.35 -45.58
C GLY A 456 1.87 -1.75 -46.01
N SER A 457 1.70 -2.99 -46.44
CA SER A 457 0.40 -3.57 -46.72
C SER A 457 -0.17 -4.21 -45.45
N ILE A 458 -1.34 -3.76 -45.02
CA ILE A 458 -2.05 -4.31 -43.90
C ILE A 458 -3.16 -5.22 -44.41
N ASN A 459 -3.09 -6.52 -44.07
CA ASN A 459 -4.16 -7.49 -44.35
C ASN A 459 -5.02 -7.59 -43.09
N TYR A 460 -6.29 -7.22 -43.18
CA TYR A 460 -7.22 -7.27 -42.06
C TYR A 460 -8.09 -8.52 -42.09
N THR A 461 -8.20 -9.14 -40.91
CA THR A 461 -9.39 -9.87 -40.49
C THR A 461 -10.24 -8.96 -39.61
N THR A 462 -11.54 -9.16 -39.62
CA THR A 462 -12.58 -8.24 -39.16
C THR A 462 -12.56 -7.84 -37.65
N ASN A 463 -11.52 -8.17 -36.88
CA ASN A 463 -11.42 -7.92 -35.46
C ASN A 463 -10.01 -7.48 -34.98
N ASP A 464 -9.11 -7.07 -35.85
CA ASP A 464 -7.77 -6.69 -35.46
C ASP A 464 -7.59 -5.17 -35.42
N TYR A 465 -7.29 -4.64 -34.24
CA TYR A 465 -6.80 -3.28 -34.04
C TYR A 465 -5.31 -3.25 -34.38
N ASN A 466 -4.86 -2.26 -35.15
CA ASN A 466 -3.45 -2.07 -35.44
C ASN A 466 -2.86 -0.98 -34.56
N GLU A 467 -1.95 -1.36 -33.70
CA GLU A 467 -1.07 -0.45 -32.97
C GLU A 467 0.11 0.00 -33.82
N ILE A 468 0.42 1.28 -33.71
CA ILE A 468 1.64 1.86 -34.25
C ILE A 468 2.31 2.68 -33.17
#